data_84334dddb211c0dd6b2d169a0a13e3fe
#
_entry.id   84334dddb211c0dd6b2d169a0a13e3fe
#
_cell.length_a   1.000
_cell.length_b   1.000
_cell.length_c   1.000
_cell.angle_alpha   90.00
_cell.angle_beta   90.00
_cell.angle_gamma   90.00
#
_symmetry.space_group_name_H-M   'P 1'
#
loop_
_entity.id
_entity.type
_entity.pdbx_description
1 polymer ?
#
loop_
_entity_poly.entity_id
_entity_poly.type
_entity_poly.pdbx_seq_one_letter_code
_entity_poly.pdbx_strand_id
1 'polypeptide(L)'
;MTEFATLLDRQQSGDYQLSFSGWSGRPDPDGSIFGFVHSKGALNDGRYSNAQVDTWLTEARTQNDPATRQALYEKVVKQLQTDMPIAYLYFEPRLFGLNKKVQGFTPYPDGIVRLAGLSFAK
;
A
#
# COMPACT_ATOMS: atom_id res chain seq x y z
N MET A 1 -14.14 -1.34 -19.23
CA MET A 1 -13.45 -0.59 -18.14
C MET A 1 -14.52 -0.31 -17.10
N THR A 2 -14.30 -0.68 -15.86
CA THR A 2 -15.27 -0.51 -14.77
C THR A 2 -15.00 0.84 -14.07
N GLU A 3 -16.06 1.53 -13.69
CA GLU A 3 -15.95 2.76 -12.90
C GLU A 3 -15.38 2.41 -11.52
N PHE A 4 -14.59 3.32 -10.89
CA PHE A 4 -13.79 3.01 -9.72
C PHE A 4 -14.63 2.61 -8.49
N ALA A 5 -15.75 3.28 -8.24
CA ALA A 5 -16.62 2.91 -7.12
C ALA A 5 -17.20 1.49 -7.31
N THR A 6 -17.65 1.17 -8.52
CA THR A 6 -18.12 -0.17 -8.88
C THR A 6 -17.02 -1.24 -8.72
N LEU A 7 -15.75 -0.89 -9.02
CA LEU A 7 -14.62 -1.79 -8.80
C LEU A 7 -14.47 -2.11 -7.31
N LEU A 8 -14.52 -1.09 -6.46
CA LEU A 8 -14.41 -1.27 -5.01
C LEU A 8 -15.55 -2.11 -4.45
N ASP A 9 -16.79 -1.85 -4.86
CA ASP A 9 -17.96 -2.62 -4.42
C ASP A 9 -17.82 -4.10 -4.79
N ARG A 10 -17.34 -4.41 -5.98
CA ARG A 10 -17.08 -5.78 -6.40
C ARG A 10 -15.94 -6.43 -5.65
N GLN A 11 -14.86 -5.71 -5.37
CA GLN A 11 -13.76 -6.21 -4.55
C GLN A 11 -14.25 -6.59 -3.15
N GLN A 12 -14.97 -5.71 -2.48
CA GLN A 12 -15.49 -5.92 -1.13
C GLN A 12 -16.53 -7.05 -1.06
N SER A 13 -17.41 -7.15 -2.05
CA SER A 13 -18.39 -8.22 -2.13
C SER A 13 -17.79 -9.57 -2.53
N GLY A 14 -16.59 -9.58 -3.15
CA GLY A 14 -15.97 -10.78 -3.70
C GLY A 14 -16.53 -11.19 -5.08
N ASP A 15 -17.23 -10.28 -5.78
CA ASP A 15 -17.76 -10.49 -7.13
C ASP A 15 -16.68 -10.25 -8.19
N TYR A 16 -15.60 -11.03 -8.14
CA TYR A 16 -14.52 -10.99 -9.13
C TYR A 16 -13.71 -12.29 -9.11
N GLN A 17 -13.08 -12.63 -10.22
CA GLN A 17 -12.09 -13.70 -10.33
C GLN A 17 -10.67 -13.16 -10.24
N LEU A 18 -10.44 -11.99 -10.81
CA LEU A 18 -9.21 -11.24 -10.75
C LEU A 18 -9.54 -9.74 -10.66
N SER A 19 -8.91 -9.03 -9.75
CA SER A 19 -9.03 -7.59 -9.65
C SER A 19 -7.67 -6.92 -9.71
N PHE A 20 -7.60 -5.80 -10.43
CA PHE A 20 -6.39 -4.99 -10.55
C PHE A 20 -6.66 -3.60 -9.95
N SER A 21 -5.86 -3.21 -8.98
CA SER A 21 -5.96 -1.91 -8.30
C SER A 21 -4.59 -1.40 -7.90
N GLY A 22 -4.48 -0.11 -7.67
CA GLY A 22 -3.27 0.53 -7.15
C GLY A 22 -3.43 0.97 -5.70
N TRP A 23 -2.33 1.03 -4.98
CA TRP A 23 -2.26 1.55 -3.63
C TRP A 23 -1.11 2.54 -3.47
N SER A 24 -1.37 3.67 -2.82
CA SER A 24 -0.31 4.60 -2.45
C SER A 24 0.36 4.10 -1.16
N GLY A 25 1.68 3.84 -1.22
CA GLY A 25 2.45 3.39 -0.06
C GLY A 25 2.32 4.31 1.16
N ARG A 26 2.53 3.77 2.33
CA ARG A 26 2.64 4.51 3.59
C ARG A 26 4.09 4.46 4.06
N PRO A 27 4.57 5.45 4.82
CA PRO A 27 5.93 5.45 5.35
C PRO A 27 6.23 4.25 6.27
N ASP A 28 5.24 3.82 7.04
CA ASP A 28 5.35 2.64 7.88
C ASP A 28 4.86 1.39 7.13
N PRO A 29 5.61 0.27 7.16
CA PRO A 29 5.22 -0.98 6.52
C PRO A 29 3.84 -1.50 6.96
N ASP A 30 3.46 -1.31 8.22
CA ASP A 30 2.15 -1.72 8.73
C ASP A 30 1.00 -1.11 7.95
N GLY A 31 1.07 0.20 7.69
CA GLY A 31 0.06 0.91 6.92
C GLY A 31 -0.04 0.50 5.45
N SER A 32 0.96 -0.23 4.96
CA SER A 32 1.01 -0.72 3.58
C SER A 32 0.65 -2.19 3.43
N ILE A 33 0.71 -3.00 4.49
CA ILE A 33 0.56 -4.46 4.36
C ILE A 33 -0.54 -5.05 5.25
N PHE A 34 -0.66 -4.62 6.50
CA PHE A 34 -1.57 -5.24 7.47
C PHE A 34 -3.02 -5.31 6.95
N GLY A 35 -3.54 -4.20 6.45
CA GLY A 35 -4.92 -4.11 5.95
C GLY A 35 -5.24 -5.08 4.83
N PHE A 36 -4.25 -5.47 4.04
CA PHE A 36 -4.42 -6.30 2.86
C PHE A 36 -4.25 -7.79 3.11
N VAL A 37 -3.42 -8.18 4.07
CA VAL A 37 -3.02 -9.60 4.20
C VAL A 37 -3.27 -10.21 5.58
N HIS A 38 -3.58 -9.41 6.59
CA HIS A 38 -4.08 -9.95 7.86
C HIS A 38 -5.51 -10.47 7.67
N SER A 39 -5.85 -11.62 8.24
CA SER A 39 -7.18 -12.24 8.08
C SER A 39 -8.35 -11.32 8.50
N LYS A 40 -8.11 -10.39 9.42
CA LYS A 40 -9.05 -9.35 9.86
C LYS A 40 -8.75 -7.96 9.26
N GLY A 41 -7.94 -7.90 8.21
CA GLY A 41 -7.59 -6.64 7.56
C GLY A 41 -8.77 -6.06 6.78
N ALA A 42 -9.03 -4.77 6.93
CA ALA A 42 -10.16 -4.09 6.32
C ALA A 42 -10.09 -3.98 4.78
N LEU A 43 -8.92 -4.25 4.21
CA LEU A 43 -8.66 -4.23 2.76
C LEU A 43 -8.31 -5.62 2.21
N ASN A 44 -8.53 -6.67 3.00
CA ASN A 44 -8.27 -8.04 2.61
C ASN A 44 -9.44 -8.60 1.76
N ASP A 45 -9.70 -7.96 0.64
CA ASP A 45 -10.80 -8.34 -0.26
C ASP A 45 -10.57 -9.73 -0.90
N GLY A 46 -9.30 -10.14 -1.00
CA GLY A 46 -8.90 -11.49 -1.44
C GLY A 46 -9.17 -12.59 -0.40
N ARG A 47 -9.60 -12.22 0.80
CA ARG A 47 -9.92 -13.14 1.90
C ARG A 47 -8.78 -14.10 2.25
N TYR A 48 -7.55 -13.63 2.09
CA TYR A 48 -6.37 -14.36 2.51
C TYR A 48 -6.39 -14.62 4.02
N SER A 49 -6.00 -15.82 4.43
CA SER A 49 -5.95 -16.19 5.83
C SER A 49 -4.79 -17.15 6.08
N ASN A 50 -3.84 -16.71 6.89
CA ASN A 50 -2.71 -17.51 7.35
C ASN A 50 -2.39 -17.12 8.79
N ALA A 51 -2.61 -18.02 9.72
CA ALA A 51 -2.46 -17.75 11.16
C ALA A 51 -1.04 -17.34 11.54
N GLN A 52 -0.03 -17.81 10.82
CA GLN A 52 1.36 -17.45 11.08
C GLN A 52 1.65 -16.01 10.63
N VAL A 53 1.12 -15.61 9.47
CA VAL A 53 1.21 -14.23 8.98
C VAL A 53 0.48 -13.28 9.92
N ASP A 54 -0.71 -13.64 10.38
CA ASP A 54 -1.48 -12.85 11.35
C ASP A 54 -0.68 -12.63 12.64
N THR A 55 -0.02 -13.68 13.14
CA THR A 55 0.81 -13.61 14.34
C THR A 55 1.97 -12.65 14.13
N TRP A 56 2.76 -12.79 13.07
CA TRP A 56 3.93 -11.94 12.81
C TRP A 56 3.54 -10.46 12.60
N LEU A 57 2.45 -10.20 11.92
CA LEU A 57 1.94 -8.84 11.73
C LEU A 57 1.49 -8.21 13.05
N THR A 58 0.82 -8.98 13.90
CA THR A 58 0.38 -8.52 15.22
C THR A 58 1.57 -8.25 16.13
N GLU A 59 2.56 -9.14 16.16
CA GLU A 59 3.80 -8.96 16.90
C GLU A 59 4.58 -7.73 16.43
N ALA A 60 4.70 -7.52 15.11
CA ALA A 60 5.41 -6.37 14.54
C ALA A 60 4.84 -5.02 15.00
N ARG A 61 3.55 -4.95 15.30
CA ARG A 61 2.89 -3.74 15.85
C ARG A 61 3.31 -3.41 17.27
N THR A 62 3.71 -4.40 18.04
CA THR A 62 4.11 -4.25 19.44
C THR A 62 5.63 -4.08 19.61
N GLN A 63 6.41 -4.27 18.53
CA GLN A 63 7.86 -4.18 18.58
C GLN A 63 8.35 -2.74 18.42
N ASN A 64 9.19 -2.32 19.40
CA ASN A 64 9.89 -1.04 19.34
C ASN A 64 11.34 -1.17 18.82
N ASP A 65 11.91 -2.38 18.85
CA ASP A 65 13.23 -2.64 18.27
C ASP A 65 13.11 -2.78 16.74
N PRO A 66 13.78 -1.90 15.96
CA PRO A 66 13.67 -1.90 14.50
C PRO A 66 14.15 -3.21 13.86
N ALA A 67 15.20 -3.84 14.41
CA ALA A 67 15.77 -5.06 13.85
C ALA A 67 14.81 -6.25 14.01
N THR A 68 14.25 -6.40 15.21
CA THR A 68 13.23 -7.42 15.47
C THR A 68 11.99 -7.23 14.63
N ARG A 69 11.54 -5.98 14.50
CA ARG A 69 10.38 -5.63 13.67
C ARG A 69 10.63 -5.93 12.19
N GLN A 70 11.80 -5.60 11.67
CA GLN A 70 12.21 -5.93 10.30
C GLN A 70 12.19 -7.44 10.07
N ALA A 71 12.77 -8.23 10.98
CA ALA A 71 12.78 -9.68 10.86
C ALA A 71 11.38 -10.31 10.81
N LEU A 72 10.41 -9.73 11.51
CA LEU A 72 9.00 -10.16 11.42
C LEU A 72 8.41 -9.87 10.05
N TYR A 73 8.62 -8.67 9.48
CA TYR A 73 8.16 -8.36 8.13
C TYR A 73 8.85 -9.20 7.05
N GLU A 74 10.12 -9.55 7.22
CA GLU A 74 10.81 -10.46 6.29
C GLU A 74 10.15 -11.85 6.26
N LYS A 75 9.73 -12.38 7.42
CA LYS A 75 8.96 -13.64 7.48
C LYS A 75 7.62 -13.52 6.75
N VAL A 76 6.91 -12.42 7.00
CA VAL A 76 5.64 -12.12 6.31
C VAL A 76 5.85 -12.10 4.80
N VAL A 77 6.82 -11.34 4.31
CA VAL A 77 7.10 -11.22 2.86
C VAL A 77 7.42 -12.58 2.23
N LYS A 78 8.26 -13.40 2.88
CA LYS A 78 8.59 -14.74 2.40
C LYS A 78 7.34 -15.63 2.31
N GLN A 79 6.48 -15.59 3.31
CA GLN A 79 5.24 -16.37 3.30
C GLN A 79 4.29 -15.90 2.19
N LEU A 80 4.14 -14.57 2.03
CA LEU A 80 3.31 -14.01 0.96
C LEU A 80 3.82 -14.34 -0.44
N GLN A 81 5.14 -14.45 -0.62
CA GLN A 81 5.73 -14.92 -1.88
C GLN A 81 5.42 -16.39 -2.17
N THR A 82 5.23 -17.19 -1.14
CA THR A 82 4.83 -18.60 -1.27
C THR A 82 3.35 -18.74 -1.56
N ASP A 83 2.52 -18.02 -0.82
CA ASP A 83 1.06 -18.14 -0.88
C ASP A 83 0.45 -17.32 -2.03
N MET A 84 1.16 -16.27 -2.49
CA MET A 84 0.78 -15.38 -3.59
C MET A 84 -0.66 -14.84 -3.53
N PRO A 85 -1.13 -14.31 -2.38
CA PRO A 85 -2.48 -13.76 -2.30
C PRO A 85 -2.64 -12.49 -3.12
N ILE A 86 -1.55 -11.78 -3.37
CA ILE A 86 -1.48 -10.54 -4.16
C ILE A 86 -0.26 -10.61 -5.08
N ALA A 87 -0.46 -10.36 -6.37
CA ALA A 87 0.63 -10.20 -7.34
C ALA A 87 1.01 -8.72 -7.45
N TYR A 88 2.20 -8.35 -7.00
CA TYR A 88 2.75 -7.00 -7.17
C TYR A 88 3.38 -6.88 -8.56
N LEU A 89 2.81 -6.04 -9.42
CA LEU A 89 3.20 -5.99 -10.81
C LEU A 89 4.25 -4.91 -11.09
N TYR A 90 4.01 -3.66 -10.67
CA TYR A 90 4.92 -2.55 -10.91
C TYR A 90 4.62 -1.35 -10.01
N PHE A 91 5.58 -0.43 -9.95
CA PHE A 91 5.37 0.90 -9.38
C PHE A 91 5.08 1.88 -10.52
N GLU A 92 3.94 2.55 -10.44
CA GLU A 92 3.57 3.56 -11.43
C GLU A 92 4.44 4.82 -11.26
N PRO A 93 5.09 5.31 -12.33
CA PRO A 93 5.81 6.57 -12.25
C PRO A 93 4.84 7.74 -12.06
N ARG A 94 5.12 8.58 -11.08
CA ARG A 94 4.34 9.79 -10.83
C ARG A 94 4.81 10.93 -11.71
N LEU A 95 3.93 11.41 -12.59
CA LEU A 95 4.19 12.53 -13.47
C LEU A 95 3.48 13.78 -12.96
N PHE A 96 4.20 14.89 -12.90
CA PHE A 96 3.66 16.18 -12.48
C PHE A 96 3.80 17.20 -13.61
N GLY A 97 2.67 17.78 -14.03
CA GLY A 97 2.63 18.92 -14.94
C GLY A 97 2.57 20.22 -14.14
N LEU A 98 3.54 21.09 -14.32
CA LEU A 98 3.62 22.36 -13.61
C LEU A 98 3.58 23.53 -14.58
N ASN A 99 2.84 24.60 -14.22
CA ASN A 99 2.95 25.86 -14.93
C ASN A 99 4.37 26.42 -14.76
N LYS A 100 4.93 27.01 -15.82
CA LYS A 100 6.29 27.58 -15.83
C LYS A 100 6.51 28.66 -14.75
N LYS A 101 5.44 29.30 -14.29
CA LYS A 101 5.49 30.30 -13.21
C LYS A 101 5.55 29.68 -11.79
N VAL A 102 5.32 28.37 -11.64
CA VAL A 102 5.41 27.71 -10.33
C VAL A 102 6.87 27.41 -10.02
N GLN A 103 7.31 27.85 -8.85
CA GLN A 103 8.65 27.64 -8.31
C GLN A 103 8.58 26.90 -6.98
N GLY A 104 9.68 26.23 -6.59
CA GLY A 104 9.82 25.56 -5.29
C GLY A 104 9.07 24.22 -5.19
N PHE A 105 8.62 23.65 -6.31
CA PHE A 105 8.01 22.32 -6.28
C PHE A 105 9.06 21.23 -6.04
N THR A 106 8.80 20.41 -5.03
CA THR A 106 9.60 19.22 -4.72
C THR A 106 8.71 17.99 -4.74
N PRO A 107 8.97 17.00 -5.62
CA PRO A 107 8.22 15.75 -5.59
C PRO A 107 8.62 14.92 -4.36
N TYR A 108 7.63 14.29 -3.72
CA TYR A 108 7.86 13.38 -2.60
C TYR A 108 7.57 11.94 -3.03
N PRO A 109 8.28 10.94 -2.45
CA PRO A 109 8.13 9.54 -2.82
C PRO A 109 6.71 8.98 -2.62
N ASP A 110 5.95 9.54 -1.66
CA ASP A 110 4.55 9.17 -1.42
C ASP A 110 3.56 9.72 -2.46
N GLY A 111 4.06 10.58 -3.38
CA GLY A 111 3.25 11.19 -4.44
C GLY A 111 2.27 12.25 -3.98
N ILE A 112 2.30 12.66 -2.71
CA ILE A 112 1.44 13.72 -2.18
C ILE A 112 2.04 15.07 -2.52
N VAL A 113 1.23 15.94 -3.16
CA VAL A 113 1.62 17.32 -3.46
C VAL A 113 1.56 18.14 -2.17
N ARG A 114 2.71 18.70 -1.77
CA ARG A 114 2.82 19.62 -0.64
C ARG A 114 2.99 21.03 -1.16
N LEU A 115 2.17 21.93 -0.63
CA LEU A 115 2.16 23.33 -1.07
C LEU A 115 3.21 24.20 -0.35
N ALA A 116 3.77 23.72 0.74
CA ALA A 116 4.82 24.42 1.48
C ALA A 116 6.05 24.66 0.57
N GLY A 117 6.47 25.91 0.49
CA GLY A 117 7.60 26.30 -0.37
C GLY A 117 7.24 26.65 -1.82
N LEU A 118 5.99 26.42 -2.25
CA LEU A 118 5.56 26.85 -3.59
C LEU A 118 5.37 28.38 -3.65
N SER A 119 5.81 28.94 -4.77
CA SER A 119 5.60 30.36 -5.10
C SER A 119 5.34 30.53 -6.60
N PHE A 120 4.86 31.71 -6.98
CA PHE A 120 4.78 32.10 -8.38
C PHE A 120 5.95 33.04 -8.72
N ALA A 121 6.57 32.80 -9.86
CA ALA A 121 7.51 33.77 -10.43
C ALA A 121 6.76 35.08 -10.73
N LYS A 122 7.37 36.19 -10.39
CA LYS A 122 6.89 37.55 -10.72
C LYS A 122 6.91 37.80 -12.21
#